data_512b15be8c3e8204ee0c96839657aa8f
#
_entry.id   512b15be8c3e8204ee0c96839657aa8f
#
_cell.length_a   1.000
_cell.length_b   1.000
_cell.length_c   1.000
_cell.angle_alpha   90.00
_cell.angle_beta   90.00
_cell.angle_gamma   90.00
#
_symmetry.space_group_name_H-M   'P 1'
#
loop_
_entity.id
_entity.type
_entity.pdbx_description
1 polymer ?
#
loop_
_entity_poly.entity_id
_entity_poly.type
_entity_poly.pdbx_seq_one_letter_code
_entity_poly.pdbx_strand_id
1 'polypeptide(L)'
;MASKTTKGRKNTRSKKKTRTKAKSSNAKNTELAGEITILVILTVCILLVLSNFGIGGIAGEAVSSVLFGLFGYMAYVLPFLVFAAAAFFISNRGNTHAYIKIAAGVFLFLFLTAILELIFNSYTPGTKLISYYTAASEHHNAGGLTGGCMISMLCPLIGKIGTYVVLVVLSVICIILITEKSLLAPIGRKSKRAYEDVRRKRQETAVLRAKQKEESKTLSESR
;
A
#
# COMPACT_ATOMS: atom_id res chain seq x y z
N MET A 1 74.25 -37.65 -8.03
CA MET A 1 73.92 -36.41 -8.76
C MET A 1 72.43 -36.26 -8.76
N ALA A 2 71.90 -35.34 -7.96
CA ALA A 2 70.43 -35.10 -7.82
C ALA A 2 70.08 -33.76 -8.47
N SER A 3 69.22 -33.79 -9.51
CA SER A 3 68.67 -32.59 -10.19
C SER A 3 67.41 -32.12 -9.47
N LYS A 4 67.43 -30.90 -8.92
CA LYS A 4 66.34 -30.23 -8.33
C LYS A 4 65.54 -29.50 -9.43
N THR A 5 64.27 -29.94 -9.69
CA THR A 5 63.31 -29.26 -10.58
C THR A 5 62.57 -28.18 -9.78
N THR A 6 62.85 -26.93 -10.08
CA THR A 6 62.09 -25.77 -9.54
C THR A 6 60.74 -25.60 -10.25
N LYS A 7 59.63 -25.82 -9.52
CA LYS A 7 58.24 -25.69 -10.01
C LYS A 7 57.81 -24.22 -9.92
N GLY A 8 57.61 -23.58 -11.07
CA GLY A 8 57.23 -22.17 -11.19
C GLY A 8 55.87 -21.87 -10.56
N ARG A 9 55.85 -20.87 -9.68
CA ARG A 9 54.69 -20.33 -8.98
C ARG A 9 53.89 -19.43 -9.94
N LYS A 10 52.87 -19.98 -10.57
CA LYS A 10 51.95 -19.26 -11.49
C LYS A 10 51.13 -18.18 -10.74
N ASN A 11 51.25 -16.97 -11.21
CA ASN A 11 50.61 -15.72 -10.81
C ASN A 11 49.07 -15.82 -10.70
N THR A 12 48.54 -15.99 -9.48
CA THR A 12 47.13 -15.94 -9.17
C THR A 12 46.60 -14.50 -8.94
N ARG A 13 47.45 -13.48 -9.10
CA ARG A 13 47.12 -12.08 -8.77
C ARG A 13 46.35 -11.32 -9.87
N SER A 14 46.41 -11.78 -11.12
CA SER A 14 45.80 -11.09 -12.27
C SER A 14 44.25 -11.31 -12.37
N LYS A 15 43.76 -12.51 -12.01
CA LYS A 15 42.33 -12.85 -12.10
C LYS A 15 41.44 -12.16 -11.07
N LYS A 16 42.00 -11.74 -9.91
CA LYS A 16 41.22 -11.08 -8.85
C LYS A 16 40.94 -9.62 -9.15
N LYS A 17 41.84 -8.91 -9.86
CA LYS A 17 41.75 -7.50 -10.20
C LYS A 17 40.74 -7.22 -11.34
N THR A 18 40.63 -8.15 -12.30
CA THR A 18 39.66 -8.06 -13.41
C THR A 18 38.23 -8.36 -12.96
N ARG A 19 38.06 -9.28 -11.99
CA ARG A 19 36.73 -9.65 -11.48
C ARG A 19 36.13 -8.57 -10.57
N THR A 20 36.94 -7.80 -9.85
CA THR A 20 36.52 -6.66 -9.04
C THR A 20 36.15 -5.46 -9.91
N LYS A 21 36.87 -5.21 -11.01
CA LYS A 21 36.55 -4.11 -11.93
C LYS A 21 35.25 -4.37 -12.72
N ALA A 22 35.02 -5.60 -13.17
CA ALA A 22 33.77 -6.00 -13.84
C ALA A 22 32.56 -5.94 -12.90
N LYS A 23 32.72 -6.28 -11.62
CA LYS A 23 31.64 -6.21 -10.63
C LYS A 23 31.30 -4.76 -10.24
N SER A 24 32.30 -3.86 -10.23
CA SER A 24 32.09 -2.43 -9.96
C SER A 24 31.45 -1.69 -11.15
N SER A 25 31.79 -2.06 -12.38
CA SER A 25 31.16 -1.46 -13.57
C SER A 25 29.69 -1.90 -13.74
N ASN A 26 29.38 -3.18 -13.47
CA ASN A 26 28.00 -3.66 -13.50
C ASN A 26 27.14 -3.04 -12.38
N ALA A 27 27.69 -2.80 -11.19
CA ALA A 27 26.95 -2.11 -10.13
C ALA A 27 26.62 -0.66 -10.50
N LYS A 28 27.61 0.10 -11.02
CA LYS A 28 27.37 1.47 -11.49
C LYS A 28 26.36 1.54 -12.64
N ASN A 29 26.42 0.61 -13.60
CA ASN A 29 25.48 0.57 -14.71
C ASN A 29 24.06 0.24 -14.23
N THR A 30 23.90 -0.54 -13.15
CA THR A 30 22.59 -0.85 -12.56
C THR A 30 22.02 0.33 -11.77
N GLU A 31 22.85 1.11 -11.08
CA GLU A 31 22.46 2.35 -10.42
C GLU A 31 22.01 3.40 -11.44
N LEU A 32 22.82 3.68 -12.43
CA LEU A 32 22.49 4.63 -13.53
C LEU A 32 21.21 4.22 -14.28
N ALA A 33 21.03 2.93 -14.55
CA ALA A 33 19.81 2.42 -15.17
C ALA A 33 18.58 2.66 -14.27
N GLY A 34 18.73 2.54 -12.95
CA GLY A 34 17.66 2.85 -11.99
C GLY A 34 17.28 4.34 -12.01
N GLU A 35 18.26 5.23 -12.00
CA GLU A 35 18.05 6.67 -12.05
C GLU A 35 17.35 7.11 -13.35
N ILE A 36 17.84 6.63 -14.50
CA ILE A 36 17.21 6.90 -15.81
C ILE A 36 15.77 6.37 -15.83
N THR A 37 15.52 5.18 -15.30
CA THR A 37 14.18 4.61 -15.25
C THR A 37 13.23 5.48 -14.42
N ILE A 38 13.66 5.97 -13.26
CA ILE A 38 12.86 6.87 -12.42
C ILE A 38 12.54 8.17 -13.15
N LEU A 39 13.52 8.77 -13.83
CA LEU A 39 13.31 10.00 -14.60
C LEU A 39 12.32 9.79 -15.75
N VAL A 40 12.42 8.69 -16.48
CA VAL A 40 11.46 8.35 -17.55
C VAL A 40 10.05 8.17 -16.99
N ILE A 41 9.90 7.43 -15.89
CA ILE A 41 8.60 7.24 -15.25
C ILE A 41 8.04 8.56 -14.73
N LEU A 42 8.87 9.40 -14.12
CA LEU A 42 8.48 10.75 -13.68
C LEU A 42 7.96 11.60 -14.85
N THR A 43 8.67 11.58 -15.96
CA THR A 43 8.26 12.31 -17.18
C THR A 43 6.90 11.81 -17.69
N VAL A 44 6.71 10.48 -17.75
CA VAL A 44 5.43 9.88 -18.14
C VAL A 44 4.32 10.28 -17.16
N CYS A 45 4.57 10.23 -15.85
CA CYS A 45 3.59 10.63 -14.84
C CYS A 45 3.19 12.10 -14.96
N ILE A 46 4.16 13.00 -15.24
CA ILE A 46 3.88 14.43 -15.48
C ILE A 46 3.01 14.59 -16.71
N LEU A 47 3.31 13.90 -17.81
CA LEU A 47 2.50 13.94 -19.03
C LEU A 47 1.07 13.43 -18.79
N LEU A 48 0.90 12.35 -17.99
CA LEU A 48 -0.42 11.85 -17.62
C LEU A 48 -1.19 12.86 -16.76
N VAL A 49 -0.54 13.54 -15.82
CA VAL A 49 -1.17 14.61 -15.04
C VAL A 49 -1.62 15.74 -15.96
N LEU A 50 -0.75 16.25 -16.84
CA LEU A 50 -1.10 17.29 -17.81
C LEU A 50 -2.25 16.87 -18.74
N SER A 51 -2.25 15.59 -19.15
CA SER A 51 -3.32 14.98 -19.94
C SER A 51 -4.66 15.04 -19.21
N ASN A 52 -4.69 14.62 -17.94
CA ASN A 52 -5.90 14.58 -17.13
C ASN A 52 -6.48 15.96 -16.81
N PHE A 53 -5.65 17.02 -16.86
CA PHE A 53 -6.09 18.41 -16.71
C PHE A 53 -6.41 19.10 -18.05
N GLY A 54 -6.45 18.36 -19.16
CA GLY A 54 -6.80 18.90 -20.50
C GLY A 54 -5.71 19.74 -21.16
N ILE A 55 -4.49 19.75 -20.61
CA ILE A 55 -3.37 20.56 -21.14
C ILE A 55 -2.57 19.78 -22.21
N GLY A 56 -2.85 18.48 -22.36
CA GLY A 56 -2.08 17.57 -23.22
C GLY A 56 -2.40 17.62 -24.72
N GLY A 57 -3.25 18.54 -25.20
CA GLY A 57 -3.71 18.59 -26.59
C GLY A 57 -4.47 17.33 -27.01
N ILE A 58 -4.66 17.11 -28.31
CA ILE A 58 -5.47 16.00 -28.87
C ILE A 58 -5.00 14.62 -28.36
N ALA A 59 -3.68 14.40 -28.30
CA ALA A 59 -3.13 13.14 -27.79
C ALA A 59 -3.39 12.98 -26.29
N GLY A 60 -3.30 14.04 -25.52
CA GLY A 60 -3.61 14.06 -24.09
C GLY A 60 -5.10 13.79 -23.83
N GLU A 61 -5.99 14.40 -24.58
CA GLU A 61 -7.44 14.16 -24.48
C GLU A 61 -7.79 12.69 -24.73
N ALA A 62 -7.19 12.07 -25.74
CA ALA A 62 -7.40 10.65 -26.01
C ALA A 62 -6.92 9.75 -24.84
N VAL A 63 -5.73 10.03 -24.29
CA VAL A 63 -5.20 9.29 -23.14
C VAL A 63 -6.06 9.53 -21.89
N SER A 64 -6.44 10.76 -21.64
CA SER A 64 -7.31 11.15 -20.53
C SER A 64 -8.66 10.44 -20.60
N SER A 65 -9.34 10.49 -21.76
CA SER A 65 -10.62 9.80 -21.99
C SER A 65 -10.53 8.31 -21.68
N VAL A 66 -9.45 7.64 -22.11
CA VAL A 66 -9.23 6.22 -21.80
C VAL A 66 -9.04 6.00 -20.30
N LEU A 67 -8.22 6.83 -19.63
CA LEU A 67 -7.95 6.70 -18.20
C LEU A 67 -9.21 6.94 -17.36
N PHE A 68 -9.98 7.98 -17.68
CA PHE A 68 -11.26 8.24 -17.01
C PHE A 68 -12.28 7.16 -17.30
N GLY A 69 -12.38 6.68 -18.53
CA GLY A 69 -13.24 5.56 -18.88
C GLY A 69 -12.92 4.29 -18.09
N LEU A 70 -11.64 4.01 -17.84
CA LEU A 70 -11.19 2.84 -17.09
C LEU A 70 -11.35 3.01 -15.57
N PHE A 71 -10.91 4.15 -15.02
CA PHE A 71 -10.72 4.33 -13.57
C PHE A 71 -11.59 5.44 -12.96
N GLY A 72 -12.33 6.19 -13.77
CA GLY A 72 -13.13 7.31 -13.29
C GLY A 72 -12.28 8.34 -12.54
N TYR A 73 -12.77 8.85 -11.41
CA TYR A 73 -12.05 9.80 -10.55
C TYR A 73 -10.66 9.35 -10.14
N MET A 74 -10.42 8.04 -10.04
CA MET A 74 -9.11 7.50 -9.69
C MET A 74 -8.06 7.74 -10.77
N ALA A 75 -8.44 8.15 -11.99
CA ALA A 75 -7.51 8.55 -13.04
C ALA A 75 -6.61 9.73 -12.63
N TYR A 76 -7.09 10.64 -11.77
CA TYR A 76 -6.27 11.72 -11.21
C TYR A 76 -5.19 11.22 -10.25
N VAL A 77 -5.49 10.15 -9.49
CA VAL A 77 -4.57 9.58 -8.49
C VAL A 77 -3.58 8.61 -9.14
N LEU A 78 -3.95 8.02 -10.27
CA LEU A 78 -3.17 6.98 -10.95
C LEU A 78 -1.70 7.38 -11.25
N PRO A 79 -1.38 8.56 -11.79
CA PRO A 79 0.01 8.95 -12.07
C PRO A 79 0.87 8.97 -10.80
N PHE A 80 0.34 9.48 -9.70
CA PHE A 80 1.03 9.53 -8.41
C PHE A 80 1.25 8.13 -7.84
N LEU A 81 0.28 7.25 -7.97
CA LEU A 81 0.36 5.87 -7.51
C LEU A 81 1.37 5.07 -8.33
N VAL A 82 1.38 5.25 -9.65
CA VAL A 82 2.37 4.62 -10.55
C VAL A 82 3.78 5.08 -10.21
N PHE A 83 3.98 6.38 -10.00
CA PHE A 83 5.29 6.91 -9.61
C PHE A 83 5.75 6.36 -8.25
N ALA A 84 4.87 6.38 -7.24
CA ALA A 84 5.17 5.86 -5.91
C ALA A 84 5.48 4.36 -5.95
N ALA A 85 4.71 3.56 -6.69
CA ALA A 85 4.93 2.13 -6.86
C ALA A 85 6.26 1.85 -7.56
N ALA A 86 6.60 2.60 -8.62
CA ALA A 86 7.86 2.45 -9.33
C ALA A 86 9.07 2.84 -8.48
N ALA A 87 9.01 3.96 -7.77
CA ALA A 87 10.06 4.40 -6.86
C ALA A 87 10.26 3.37 -5.73
N PHE A 88 9.17 2.87 -5.15
CA PHE A 88 9.20 1.83 -4.13
C PHE A 88 9.78 0.52 -4.66
N PHE A 89 9.39 0.10 -5.86
CA PHE A 89 9.90 -1.11 -6.51
C PHE A 89 11.41 -1.04 -6.77
N ILE A 90 11.89 0.09 -7.31
CA ILE A 90 13.31 0.29 -7.60
C ILE A 90 14.13 0.33 -6.30
N SER A 91 13.61 0.99 -5.26
CA SER A 91 14.27 1.08 -3.95
C SER A 91 14.32 -0.26 -3.20
N ASN A 92 13.36 -1.15 -3.44
CA ASN A 92 13.22 -2.41 -2.72
C ASN A 92 13.41 -3.65 -3.61
N ARG A 93 14.24 -3.55 -4.64
CA ARG A 93 14.54 -4.68 -5.55
C ARG A 93 15.05 -5.90 -4.77
N GLY A 94 14.41 -7.05 -5.00
CA GLY A 94 14.77 -8.33 -4.40
C GLY A 94 14.12 -8.64 -3.05
N ASN A 95 13.27 -7.76 -2.53
CA ASN A 95 12.52 -8.02 -1.31
C ASN A 95 11.10 -8.53 -1.65
N THR A 96 10.79 -9.78 -1.27
CA THR A 96 9.47 -10.38 -1.52
C THR A 96 8.33 -9.59 -0.85
N HIS A 97 8.56 -8.99 0.32
CA HIS A 97 7.58 -8.15 1.00
C HIS A 97 7.21 -6.89 0.19
N ALA A 98 8.12 -6.38 -0.64
CA ALA A 98 7.83 -5.25 -1.51
C ALA A 98 6.77 -5.58 -2.56
N TYR A 99 6.82 -6.77 -3.15
CA TYR A 99 5.82 -7.21 -4.13
C TYR A 99 4.43 -7.33 -3.51
N ILE A 100 4.34 -7.85 -2.28
CA ILE A 100 3.06 -7.96 -1.55
C ILE A 100 2.47 -6.57 -1.30
N LYS A 101 3.28 -5.58 -0.93
CA LYS A 101 2.84 -4.21 -0.71
C LYS A 101 2.34 -3.54 -1.99
N ILE A 102 3.05 -3.74 -3.11
CA ILE A 102 2.62 -3.24 -4.41
C ILE A 102 1.30 -3.89 -4.83
N ALA A 103 1.18 -5.21 -4.71
CA ALA A 103 -0.05 -5.92 -5.01
C ALA A 103 -1.22 -5.42 -4.14
N ALA A 104 -1.00 -5.25 -2.83
CA ALA A 104 -2.00 -4.68 -1.93
C ALA A 104 -2.39 -3.25 -2.32
N GLY A 105 -1.44 -2.44 -2.81
CA GLY A 105 -1.69 -1.10 -3.34
C GLY A 105 -2.57 -1.10 -4.59
N VAL A 106 -2.31 -2.03 -5.52
CA VAL A 106 -3.14 -2.21 -6.71
C VAL A 106 -4.55 -2.67 -6.35
N PHE A 107 -4.71 -3.64 -5.44
CA PHE A 107 -6.03 -4.08 -4.98
C PHE A 107 -6.77 -2.95 -4.25
N LEU A 108 -6.08 -2.19 -3.40
CA LEU A 108 -6.67 -1.03 -2.73
C LEU A 108 -7.20 -0.02 -3.75
N PHE A 109 -6.43 0.29 -4.79
CA PHE A 109 -6.83 1.17 -5.86
C PHE A 109 -8.10 0.66 -6.58
N LEU A 110 -8.16 -0.64 -6.91
CA LEU A 110 -9.34 -1.25 -7.53
C LEU A 110 -10.57 -1.22 -6.60
N PHE A 111 -10.41 -1.48 -5.30
CA PHE A 111 -11.53 -1.40 -4.35
C PHE A 111 -12.04 0.03 -4.20
N LEU A 112 -11.14 1.03 -4.22
CA LEU A 112 -11.53 2.43 -4.20
C LEU A 112 -12.31 2.83 -5.46
N THR A 113 -11.92 2.36 -6.66
CA THR A 113 -12.72 2.60 -7.88
C THR A 113 -14.12 2.00 -7.75
N ALA A 114 -14.27 0.79 -7.19
CA ALA A 114 -15.56 0.17 -6.98
C ALA A 114 -16.42 0.91 -5.93
N ILE A 115 -15.81 1.41 -4.86
CA ILE A 115 -16.49 2.22 -3.84
C ILE A 115 -17.00 3.52 -4.45
N LEU A 116 -16.17 4.21 -5.23
CA LEU A 116 -16.57 5.44 -5.91
C LEU A 116 -17.71 5.19 -6.90
N GLU A 117 -17.68 4.08 -7.64
CA GLU A 117 -18.76 3.71 -8.53
C GLU A 117 -20.08 3.55 -7.78
N LEU A 118 -20.08 2.86 -6.62
CA LEU A 118 -21.28 2.71 -5.78
C LEU A 118 -21.79 4.00 -5.17
N ILE A 119 -20.91 4.98 -4.92
CA ILE A 119 -21.27 6.29 -4.36
C ILE A 119 -21.92 7.17 -5.42
N PHE A 120 -21.29 7.26 -6.60
CA PHE A 120 -21.72 8.19 -7.65
C PHE A 120 -22.82 7.61 -8.54
N ASN A 121 -22.76 6.31 -8.82
CA ASN A 121 -23.74 5.62 -9.66
C ASN A 121 -24.49 4.57 -8.88
N SER A 122 -25.84 4.65 -8.94
CA SER A 122 -26.67 3.58 -8.39
C SER A 122 -26.55 2.34 -9.26
N TYR A 123 -26.17 1.20 -8.64
CA TYR A 123 -26.16 -0.07 -9.34
C TYR A 123 -27.55 -0.40 -9.91
N THR A 124 -27.63 -0.62 -11.21
CA THR A 124 -28.82 -1.09 -11.92
C THR A 124 -28.54 -2.48 -12.52
N PRO A 125 -29.32 -3.51 -12.16
CA PRO A 125 -29.15 -4.85 -12.72
C PRO A 125 -29.26 -4.82 -14.26
N GLY A 126 -28.35 -5.53 -14.95
CA GLY A 126 -28.35 -5.60 -16.40
C GLY A 126 -27.65 -4.46 -17.13
N THR A 127 -27.04 -3.50 -16.42
CA THR A 127 -26.21 -2.46 -17.04
C THR A 127 -25.02 -3.07 -17.77
N LYS A 128 -24.82 -2.73 -19.04
CA LYS A 128 -23.67 -3.19 -19.83
C LYS A 128 -22.39 -2.56 -19.30
N LEU A 129 -21.29 -3.35 -19.25
CA LEU A 129 -19.97 -2.85 -18.78
C LEU A 129 -19.48 -1.63 -19.56
N ILE A 130 -19.76 -1.60 -20.87
CA ILE A 130 -19.39 -0.48 -21.73
C ILE A 130 -20.04 0.84 -21.31
N SER A 131 -21.23 0.78 -20.73
CA SER A 131 -21.95 1.96 -20.23
C SER A 131 -21.22 2.65 -19.07
N TYR A 132 -20.54 1.88 -18.19
CA TYR A 132 -19.69 2.44 -17.13
C TYR A 132 -18.47 3.16 -17.71
N TYR A 133 -17.89 2.59 -18.80
CA TYR A 133 -16.76 3.23 -19.49
C TYR A 133 -17.18 4.55 -20.13
N THR A 134 -18.27 4.55 -20.93
CA THR A 134 -18.71 5.77 -21.64
C THR A 134 -19.11 6.86 -20.69
N ALA A 135 -19.90 6.55 -19.65
CA ALA A 135 -20.31 7.52 -18.65
C ALA A 135 -19.10 8.14 -17.90
N ALA A 136 -18.12 7.33 -17.51
CA ALA A 136 -16.94 7.82 -16.84
C ALA A 136 -16.00 8.61 -17.77
N SER A 137 -15.90 8.23 -19.04
CA SER A 137 -15.12 8.93 -20.06
C SER A 137 -15.69 10.32 -20.40
N GLU A 138 -17.02 10.45 -20.46
CA GLU A 138 -17.71 11.70 -20.80
C GLU A 138 -17.80 12.66 -19.61
N HIS A 139 -18.14 12.13 -18.43
CA HIS A 139 -18.40 12.95 -17.25
C HIS A 139 -17.21 13.02 -16.26
N HIS A 140 -16.12 12.31 -16.53
CA HIS A 140 -14.93 12.23 -15.67
C HIS A 140 -15.25 11.91 -14.18
N ASN A 141 -16.29 11.09 -13.95
CA ASN A 141 -16.81 10.79 -12.62
C ASN A 141 -16.80 9.29 -12.30
N ALA A 142 -17.24 8.95 -11.09
CA ALA A 142 -17.41 7.57 -10.60
C ALA A 142 -16.11 6.72 -10.61
N GLY A 143 -16.23 5.40 -10.71
CA GLY A 143 -15.12 4.45 -10.67
C GLY A 143 -14.74 3.85 -12.03
N GLY A 144 -15.46 4.23 -13.09
CA GLY A 144 -15.21 3.78 -14.45
C GLY A 144 -15.48 2.28 -14.66
N LEU A 145 -14.93 1.77 -15.75
CA LEU A 145 -15.09 0.35 -16.13
C LEU A 145 -14.62 -0.61 -15.04
N THR A 146 -13.51 -0.32 -14.37
CA THR A 146 -12.95 -1.20 -13.32
C THR A 146 -13.85 -1.26 -12.10
N GLY A 147 -14.38 -0.12 -11.64
CA GLY A 147 -15.39 -0.06 -10.59
C GLY A 147 -16.67 -0.76 -10.99
N GLY A 148 -17.19 -0.45 -12.19
CA GLY A 148 -18.40 -1.06 -12.76
C GLY A 148 -18.30 -2.58 -12.88
N CYS A 149 -17.16 -3.12 -13.32
CA CYS A 149 -16.92 -4.56 -13.40
C CYS A 149 -17.01 -5.22 -12.01
N MET A 150 -16.36 -4.63 -10.99
CA MET A 150 -16.37 -5.19 -9.64
C MET A 150 -17.78 -5.19 -9.03
N ILE A 151 -18.51 -4.09 -9.15
CA ILE A 151 -19.87 -4.01 -8.59
C ILE A 151 -20.85 -4.91 -9.35
N SER A 152 -20.68 -5.08 -10.66
CA SER A 152 -21.50 -5.99 -11.47
C SER A 152 -21.32 -7.46 -11.09
N MET A 153 -20.16 -7.83 -10.50
CA MET A 153 -19.94 -9.17 -9.96
C MET A 153 -20.43 -9.33 -8.53
N LEU A 154 -20.22 -8.34 -7.68
CA LEU A 154 -20.50 -8.44 -6.24
C LEU A 154 -21.96 -8.14 -5.90
N CYS A 155 -22.55 -7.10 -6.52
CA CYS A 155 -23.92 -6.68 -6.18
C CYS A 155 -25.01 -7.75 -6.40
N PRO A 156 -24.95 -8.59 -7.46
CA PRO A 156 -25.92 -9.67 -7.62
C PRO A 156 -25.83 -10.74 -6.54
N LEU A 157 -24.63 -10.95 -5.94
CA LEU A 157 -24.38 -11.99 -4.95
C LEU A 157 -24.79 -11.58 -3.53
N ILE A 158 -24.45 -10.36 -3.11
CA ILE A 158 -24.56 -9.91 -1.72
C ILE A 158 -25.37 -8.60 -1.57
N GLY A 159 -25.92 -8.11 -2.67
CA GLY A 159 -26.66 -6.85 -2.68
C GLY A 159 -25.76 -5.62 -2.57
N LYS A 160 -26.35 -4.41 -2.76
CA LYS A 160 -25.63 -3.14 -2.77
C LYS A 160 -24.95 -2.83 -1.42
N ILE A 161 -25.69 -3.00 -0.32
CA ILE A 161 -25.18 -2.71 1.05
C ILE A 161 -24.09 -3.69 1.43
N GLY A 162 -24.28 -4.99 1.15
CA GLY A 162 -23.27 -6.01 1.41
C GLY A 162 -21.98 -5.77 0.63
N THR A 163 -22.08 -5.40 -0.65
CA THR A 163 -20.93 -5.05 -1.49
C THR A 163 -20.16 -3.88 -0.90
N TYR A 164 -20.83 -2.84 -0.43
CA TYR A 164 -20.18 -1.68 0.19
C TYR A 164 -19.37 -2.09 1.44
N VAL A 165 -19.97 -2.87 2.33
CA VAL A 165 -19.31 -3.37 3.55
C VAL A 165 -18.09 -4.22 3.20
N VAL A 166 -18.22 -5.15 2.26
CA VAL A 166 -17.12 -6.02 1.84
C VAL A 166 -15.97 -5.22 1.23
N LEU A 167 -16.25 -4.27 0.34
CA LEU A 167 -15.22 -3.43 -0.27
C LEU A 167 -14.48 -2.56 0.76
N VAL A 168 -15.19 -2.01 1.74
CA VAL A 168 -14.58 -1.23 2.83
C VAL A 168 -13.66 -2.13 3.67
N VAL A 169 -14.12 -3.32 4.07
CA VAL A 169 -13.30 -4.26 4.85
C VAL A 169 -12.06 -4.68 4.07
N LEU A 170 -12.20 -5.02 2.79
CA LEU A 170 -11.06 -5.39 1.93
C LEU A 170 -10.07 -4.23 1.77
N SER A 171 -10.56 -2.99 1.63
CA SER A 171 -9.72 -1.80 1.58
C SER A 171 -8.91 -1.62 2.87
N VAL A 172 -9.54 -1.82 4.04
CA VAL A 172 -8.85 -1.77 5.33
C VAL A 172 -7.77 -2.86 5.44
N ILE A 173 -8.05 -4.07 4.98
CA ILE A 173 -7.06 -5.16 4.95
C ILE A 173 -5.87 -4.77 4.08
N CYS A 174 -6.09 -4.21 2.89
CA CYS A 174 -5.03 -3.74 2.01
C CYS A 174 -4.17 -2.64 2.66
N ILE A 175 -4.78 -1.67 3.36
CA ILE A 175 -4.07 -0.63 4.10
C ILE A 175 -3.18 -1.23 5.19
N ILE A 176 -3.66 -2.25 5.92
CA ILE A 176 -2.88 -2.96 6.94
C ILE A 176 -1.67 -3.65 6.30
N LEU A 177 -1.86 -4.34 5.16
CA LEU A 177 -0.78 -5.00 4.44
C LEU A 177 0.29 -4.04 3.93
N ILE A 178 -0.10 -2.86 3.42
CA ILE A 178 0.83 -1.84 2.94
C ILE A 178 1.64 -1.26 4.11
N THR A 179 0.98 -0.98 5.23
CA THR A 179 1.58 -0.26 6.37
C THR A 179 2.48 -1.16 7.23
N GLU A 180 2.37 -2.50 7.13
CA GLU A 180 3.03 -3.49 8.02
C GLU A 180 2.82 -3.24 9.53
N LYS A 181 2.02 -2.24 9.86
CA LYS A 181 1.67 -1.92 11.25
C LYS A 181 0.24 -2.33 11.48
N SER A 182 0.02 -3.30 12.37
CA SER A 182 -1.34 -3.63 12.79
C SER A 182 -2.04 -2.36 13.29
N LEU A 183 -3.05 -1.88 12.57
CA LEU A 183 -3.88 -0.74 12.99
C LEU A 183 -4.59 -1.03 14.32
N LEU A 184 -4.75 -2.32 14.66
CA LEU A 184 -5.34 -2.77 15.91
C LEU A 184 -4.34 -2.73 17.09
N ALA A 185 -3.03 -2.70 16.83
CA ALA A 185 -2.01 -2.65 17.89
C ALA A 185 -2.14 -1.42 18.81
N PRO A 186 -2.37 -0.19 18.31
CA PRO A 186 -2.58 0.96 19.19
C PRO A 186 -3.90 0.89 19.95
N ILE A 187 -4.95 0.29 19.38
CA ILE A 187 -6.26 0.11 20.03
C ILE A 187 -6.13 -0.93 21.18
N GLY A 188 -5.49 -2.06 20.92
CA GLY A 188 -5.24 -3.09 21.92
C GLY A 188 -4.32 -2.62 23.06
N ARG A 189 -3.31 -1.78 22.76
CA ARG A 189 -2.43 -1.18 23.77
C ARG A 189 -3.14 -0.15 24.64
N LYS A 190 -4.00 0.69 24.06
CA LYS A 190 -4.83 1.65 24.83
C LYS A 190 -5.83 0.93 25.72
N SER A 191 -6.48 -0.12 25.19
CA SER A 191 -7.42 -0.95 25.95
C SER A 191 -6.75 -1.69 27.11
N LYS A 192 -5.55 -2.28 26.91
CA LYS A 192 -4.78 -2.92 27.98
C LYS A 192 -4.35 -1.91 29.06
N ARG A 193 -3.82 -0.77 28.68
CA ARG A 193 -3.44 0.28 29.63
C ARG A 193 -4.64 0.79 30.44
N ALA A 194 -5.76 1.05 29.78
CA ALA A 194 -6.99 1.45 30.48
C ALA A 194 -7.49 0.38 31.45
N TYR A 195 -7.39 -0.89 31.09
CA TYR A 195 -7.77 -2.02 31.97
C TYR A 195 -6.79 -2.16 33.15
N GLU A 196 -5.50 -2.02 32.93
CA GLU A 196 -4.47 -2.05 33.98
C GLU A 196 -4.62 -0.87 34.95
N ASP A 197 -4.90 0.33 34.46
CA ASP A 197 -5.14 1.52 35.30
C ASP A 197 -6.39 1.36 36.17
N VAL A 198 -7.47 0.81 35.63
CA VAL A 198 -8.70 0.51 36.40
C VAL A 198 -8.42 -0.55 37.46
N ARG A 199 -7.67 -1.60 37.13
CA ARG A 199 -7.28 -2.66 38.06
C ARG A 199 -6.40 -2.11 39.18
N ARG A 200 -5.44 -1.26 38.86
CA ARG A 200 -4.54 -0.61 39.82
C ARG A 200 -5.31 0.29 40.81
N LYS A 201 -6.20 1.12 40.29
CA LYS A 201 -7.08 1.95 41.14
C LYS A 201 -7.99 1.13 42.05
N ARG A 202 -8.52 -0.01 41.60
CA ARG A 202 -9.29 -0.92 42.44
C ARG A 202 -8.45 -1.55 43.56
N GLN A 203 -7.20 -1.90 43.26
CA GLN A 203 -6.28 -2.44 44.26
C GLN A 203 -5.89 -1.37 45.30
N GLU A 204 -5.57 -0.17 44.89
CA GLU A 204 -5.27 0.94 45.77
C GLU A 204 -6.45 1.30 46.69
N THR A 205 -7.67 1.33 46.13
CA THR A 205 -8.89 1.57 46.91
C THR A 205 -9.18 0.41 47.90
N ALA A 206 -8.90 -0.83 47.52
CA ALA A 206 -9.05 -1.99 48.43
C ALA A 206 -8.05 -1.93 49.60
N VAL A 207 -6.80 -1.58 49.32
CA VAL A 207 -5.75 -1.40 50.36
C VAL A 207 -6.11 -0.25 51.31
N LEU A 208 -6.57 0.88 50.79
CA LEU A 208 -7.01 2.01 51.63
C LEU A 208 -8.20 1.64 52.53
N ARG A 209 -9.18 0.92 52.01
CA ARG A 209 -10.32 0.43 52.80
C ARG A 209 -9.90 -0.60 53.87
N ALA A 210 -8.90 -1.44 53.58
CA ALA A 210 -8.35 -2.37 54.57
C ALA A 210 -7.67 -1.64 55.72
N LYS A 211 -6.82 -0.63 55.40
CA LYS A 211 -6.16 0.20 56.42
C LYS A 211 -7.15 0.99 57.30
N GLN A 212 -8.18 1.60 56.69
CA GLN A 212 -9.23 2.29 57.46
C GLN A 212 -10.01 1.33 58.38
N LYS A 213 -10.20 0.08 57.95
CA LYS A 213 -10.86 -0.94 58.77
C LYS A 213 -10.00 -1.39 59.97
N GLU A 214 -8.66 -1.49 59.79
CA GLU A 214 -7.73 -1.80 60.85
C GLU A 214 -7.63 -0.62 61.84
N GLU A 215 -7.56 0.60 61.38
CA GLU A 215 -7.51 1.80 62.20
C GLU A 215 -8.79 2.01 63.02
N SER A 216 -9.95 1.72 62.42
CA SER A 216 -11.23 1.73 63.15
C SER A 216 -11.38 0.61 64.19
N LYS A 217 -10.74 -0.54 63.99
CA LYS A 217 -10.71 -1.63 64.95
C LYS A 217 -9.82 -1.30 66.16
N THR A 218 -8.61 -0.77 65.91
CA THR A 218 -7.68 -0.35 66.99
C THR A 218 -8.25 0.76 67.84
N LEU A 219 -8.98 1.72 67.26
CA LEU A 219 -9.69 2.77 67.98
C LEU A 219 -10.88 2.24 68.81
N SER A 220 -11.53 1.16 68.36
CA SER A 220 -12.63 0.56 69.15
C SER A 220 -12.14 -0.34 70.30
N GLU A 221 -10.94 -0.94 70.21
CA GLU A 221 -10.31 -1.71 71.26
C GLU A 221 -9.64 -0.88 72.36
N SER A 222 -9.29 0.40 72.04
CA SER A 222 -8.67 1.34 72.99
C SER A 222 -9.68 2.13 73.82
N ARG A 223 -10.98 1.92 73.70
CA ARG A 223 -12.09 2.53 74.42
C ARG A 223 -12.73 1.60 75.42
#